data_61864905d61c6cf4b85edcdb648d98ef
#
_entry.id   61864905d61c6cf4b85edcdb648d98ef
#
_cell.length_a   1.000
_cell.length_b   1.000
_cell.length_c   1.000
_cell.angle_alpha   90.00
_cell.angle_beta   90.00
_cell.angle_gamma   90.00
#
_symmetry.space_group_name_H-M   'P 1'
#
loop_
_entity.id
_entity.type
_entity.pdbx_description
1 polymer ?
#
loop_
_entity_poly.entity_id
_entity_poly.type
_entity_poly.pdbx_seq_one_letter_code
_entity_poly.pdbx_strand_id
1 'polypeptide(L)'
;MKPNYYIMSIFLALLLLSHLGQAQEEESAAVSLEEYTDDFQELFFEALKQKGIENYTKAINALLKCKGLQPENRVIDHELAKAYLLNNQLVLAEEYAIEALLGEPDNLWVLNTLVEIRQRQGTTLEGIEDRIPYRNVLLKQNLALIYVKKEAYENALSVLKEMGSSPFSENLRLRIQDSLAQKSEQIEHPIETTEPIEENPLLQLTQELNNALAGKDFEALNMKSEQAIENYPSQPYFYYVKGMALNKLSQPREAISYLEMGLDYLLEGDDLATKFYNELAFAYTAIGDTKKANMYLSKVKNGS
;
A
#
# COMPACT_ATOMS: atom_id res chain seq x y z
N MET A 1 -5.93 -73.71 32.98
CA MET A 1 -5.78 -72.27 33.35
C MET A 1 -6.85 -71.49 32.62
N LYS A 2 -7.83 -70.95 33.29
CA LYS A 2 -8.88 -70.09 32.68
C LYS A 2 -8.30 -68.67 32.59
N PRO A 3 -8.36 -68.03 31.45
CA PRO A 3 -7.87 -66.64 31.34
C PRO A 3 -8.79 -65.73 32.14
N ASN A 4 -8.19 -64.83 32.95
CA ASN A 4 -8.88 -63.80 33.74
C ASN A 4 -9.39 -62.65 32.85
N TYR A 5 -10.56 -62.82 32.27
CA TYR A 5 -11.20 -61.82 31.44
C TYR A 5 -11.48 -60.51 32.18
N TYR A 6 -11.54 -60.50 33.50
CA TYR A 6 -11.70 -59.32 34.34
C TYR A 6 -10.48 -58.38 34.31
N ILE A 7 -9.26 -58.91 34.20
CA ILE A 7 -8.03 -58.06 34.11
C ILE A 7 -7.95 -57.42 32.76
N MET A 8 -8.38 -58.12 31.71
CA MET A 8 -8.35 -57.56 30.32
C MET A 8 -9.41 -56.49 30.11
N SER A 9 -10.59 -56.58 30.77
CA SER A 9 -11.62 -55.53 30.71
C SER A 9 -11.26 -54.30 31.51
N ILE A 10 -10.52 -54.42 32.63
CA ILE A 10 -9.99 -53.25 33.38
C ILE A 10 -8.91 -52.53 32.60
N PHE A 11 -8.03 -53.24 31.88
CA PHE A 11 -7.00 -52.64 31.06
C PHE A 11 -7.59 -51.90 29.84
N LEU A 12 -8.67 -52.45 29.24
CA LEU A 12 -9.38 -51.80 28.12
C LEU A 12 -10.16 -50.57 28.58
N ALA A 13 -10.71 -50.55 29.78
CA ALA A 13 -11.39 -49.40 30.38
C ALA A 13 -10.40 -48.27 30.75
N LEU A 14 -9.18 -48.60 31.20
CA LEU A 14 -8.13 -47.62 31.47
C LEU A 14 -7.55 -46.98 30.20
N LEU A 15 -7.51 -47.71 29.09
CA LEU A 15 -7.08 -47.16 27.77
C LEU A 15 -8.11 -46.21 27.16
N LEU A 16 -9.41 -46.40 27.45
CA LEU A 16 -10.47 -45.50 26.97
C LEU A 16 -10.54 -44.20 27.78
N LEU A 17 -10.09 -44.18 29.04
CA LEU A 17 -10.06 -42.98 29.88
C LEU A 17 -8.89 -42.03 29.55
N SER A 18 -7.83 -42.54 28.93
CA SER A 18 -6.67 -41.68 28.53
C SER A 18 -6.93 -40.82 27.29
N HIS A 19 -7.98 -41.06 26.52
CA HIS A 19 -8.34 -40.26 25.36
C HIS A 19 -9.32 -39.11 25.64
N LEU A 20 -9.92 -39.06 26.84
CA LEU A 20 -10.85 -38.00 27.25
C LEU A 20 -10.11 -36.69 27.68
N GLY A 21 -8.82 -36.78 28.04
CA GLY A 21 -8.05 -35.62 28.48
C GLY A 21 -7.53 -34.75 27.35
N GLN A 22 -7.32 -35.30 26.14
CA GLN A 22 -6.76 -34.52 25.01
C GLN A 22 -7.81 -33.68 24.27
N ALA A 23 -9.09 -34.11 24.28
CA ALA A 23 -10.15 -33.35 23.62
C ALA A 23 -10.53 -32.07 24.37
N GLN A 24 -10.29 -32.01 25.69
CA GLN A 24 -10.59 -30.81 26.49
C GLN A 24 -9.53 -29.69 26.37
N GLU A 25 -8.26 -30.04 26.10
CA GLU A 25 -7.21 -29.05 25.91
C GLU A 25 -7.28 -28.40 24.52
N GLU A 26 -7.67 -29.11 23.46
CA GLU A 26 -7.84 -28.55 22.13
C GLU A 26 -9.05 -27.61 22.06
N GLU A 27 -10.16 -27.96 22.73
CA GLU A 27 -11.37 -27.12 22.73
C GLU A 27 -11.16 -25.82 23.53
N SER A 28 -10.42 -25.85 24.64
CA SER A 28 -10.10 -24.67 25.42
C SER A 28 -9.06 -23.78 24.73
N ALA A 29 -8.12 -24.36 23.97
CA ALA A 29 -7.16 -23.59 23.18
C ALA A 29 -7.83 -22.91 21.95
N ALA A 30 -8.76 -23.62 21.29
CA ALA A 30 -9.52 -23.06 20.17
C ALA A 30 -10.42 -21.90 20.62
N VAL A 31 -11.15 -22.07 21.72
CA VAL A 31 -11.99 -21.00 22.31
C VAL A 31 -11.15 -19.81 22.76
N SER A 32 -9.98 -20.05 23.36
CA SER A 32 -9.08 -18.97 23.77
C SER A 32 -8.50 -18.19 22.58
N LEU A 33 -8.19 -18.87 21.47
CA LEU A 33 -7.72 -18.23 20.23
C LEU A 33 -8.83 -17.43 19.54
N GLU A 34 -10.06 -17.93 19.55
CA GLU A 34 -11.22 -17.27 18.95
C GLU A 34 -11.61 -16.01 19.74
N GLU A 35 -11.65 -16.09 21.07
CA GLU A 35 -11.90 -14.95 21.96
C GLU A 35 -10.80 -13.88 21.84
N TYR A 36 -9.54 -14.29 21.72
CA TYR A 36 -8.41 -13.38 21.54
C TYR A 36 -8.44 -12.68 20.17
N THR A 37 -8.88 -13.38 19.12
CA THR A 37 -9.00 -12.82 17.77
C THR A 37 -10.15 -11.82 17.71
N ASP A 38 -11.25 -12.10 18.39
CA ASP A 38 -12.41 -11.21 18.45
C ASP A 38 -12.07 -9.90 19.18
N ASP A 39 -11.41 -9.97 20.34
CA ASP A 39 -10.97 -8.79 21.10
C ASP A 39 -10.05 -7.88 20.28
N PHE A 40 -9.10 -8.45 19.55
CA PHE A 40 -8.21 -7.69 18.67
C PHE A 40 -8.99 -6.97 17.57
N GLN A 41 -9.88 -7.70 16.89
CA GLN A 41 -10.67 -7.14 15.80
C GLN A 41 -11.59 -6.03 16.30
N GLU A 42 -12.27 -6.22 17.43
CA GLU A 42 -13.14 -5.20 18.02
C GLU A 42 -12.37 -3.93 18.36
N LEU A 43 -11.22 -4.06 19.03
CA LEU A 43 -10.36 -2.94 19.39
C LEU A 43 -9.81 -2.22 18.15
N PHE A 44 -9.41 -2.96 17.12
CA PHE A 44 -8.87 -2.39 15.90
C PHE A 44 -9.93 -1.63 15.11
N PHE A 45 -11.14 -2.19 14.96
CA PHE A 45 -12.26 -1.48 14.33
C PHE A 45 -12.69 -0.24 15.12
N GLU A 46 -12.73 -0.32 16.45
CA GLU A 46 -13.02 0.84 17.28
C GLU A 46 -11.95 1.94 17.10
N ALA A 47 -10.67 1.55 17.03
CA ALA A 47 -9.59 2.49 16.76
C ALA A 47 -9.76 3.22 15.42
N LEU A 48 -10.04 2.48 14.34
CA LEU A 48 -10.26 3.07 13.01
C LEU A 48 -11.49 3.98 13.00
N LYS A 49 -12.58 3.59 13.66
CA LYS A 49 -13.78 4.42 13.83
C LYS A 49 -13.48 5.70 14.58
N GLN A 50 -12.77 5.62 15.72
CA GLN A 50 -12.40 6.79 16.51
C GLN A 50 -11.46 7.72 15.74
N LYS A 51 -10.53 7.17 14.94
CA LYS A 51 -9.69 7.95 14.03
C LYS A 51 -10.52 8.67 12.97
N GLY A 52 -11.50 7.98 12.36
CA GLY A 52 -12.38 8.54 11.33
C GLY A 52 -13.29 9.69 11.80
N ILE A 53 -13.58 9.76 13.10
CA ILE A 53 -14.32 10.87 13.73
C ILE A 53 -13.38 11.84 14.48
N GLU A 54 -12.10 11.83 14.14
CA GLU A 54 -11.05 12.71 14.66
C GLU A 54 -10.82 12.61 16.19
N ASN A 55 -11.29 11.53 16.81
CA ASN A 55 -11.05 11.27 18.22
C ASN A 55 -9.72 10.51 18.42
N TYR A 56 -8.63 11.17 18.04
CA TYR A 56 -7.31 10.57 17.96
C TYR A 56 -6.82 9.98 19.28
N THR A 57 -7.13 10.61 20.40
CA THR A 57 -6.76 10.09 21.73
C THR A 57 -7.38 8.73 22.02
N LYS A 58 -8.66 8.54 21.68
CA LYS A 58 -9.31 7.24 21.86
C LYS A 58 -8.81 6.21 20.84
N ALA A 59 -8.56 6.63 19.60
CA ALA A 59 -7.96 5.78 18.58
C ALA A 59 -6.59 5.25 19.02
N ILE A 60 -5.71 6.13 19.52
CA ILE A 60 -4.39 5.75 20.05
C ILE A 60 -4.53 4.75 21.20
N ASN A 61 -5.42 5.01 22.16
CA ASN A 61 -5.60 4.09 23.29
C ASN A 61 -6.08 2.69 22.86
N ALA A 62 -6.96 2.61 21.86
CA ALA A 62 -7.41 1.33 21.31
C ALA A 62 -6.28 0.63 20.54
N LEU A 63 -5.51 1.37 19.71
CA LEU A 63 -4.34 0.81 18.99
C LEU A 63 -3.23 0.33 19.93
N LEU A 64 -2.99 1.02 21.05
CA LEU A 64 -2.03 0.57 22.05
C LEU A 64 -2.44 -0.75 22.72
N LYS A 65 -3.76 -0.96 22.92
CA LYS A 65 -4.26 -2.26 23.37
C LYS A 65 -4.07 -3.34 22.30
N CYS A 66 -4.36 -3.02 21.02
CA CYS A 66 -4.06 -3.92 19.89
C CYS A 66 -2.57 -4.29 19.85
N LYS A 67 -1.68 -3.31 20.07
CA LYS A 67 -0.23 -3.54 20.13
C LYS A 67 0.16 -4.47 21.29
N GLY A 68 -0.53 -4.37 22.43
CA GLY A 68 -0.36 -5.30 23.55
C GLY A 68 -0.76 -6.73 23.21
N LEU A 69 -1.79 -6.91 22.39
CA LEU A 69 -2.26 -8.21 21.93
C LEU A 69 -1.36 -8.79 20.81
N GLN A 70 -0.92 -7.97 19.89
CA GLN A 70 -0.09 -8.36 18.74
C GLN A 70 1.15 -7.44 18.60
N PRO A 71 2.19 -7.64 19.43
CA PRO A 71 3.35 -6.75 19.47
C PRO A 71 4.13 -6.63 18.14
N GLU A 72 4.14 -7.71 17.35
CA GLU A 72 4.89 -7.78 16.09
C GLU A 72 4.07 -7.33 14.85
N ASN A 73 2.83 -6.93 15.04
CA ASN A 73 1.98 -6.52 13.94
C ASN A 73 2.32 -5.10 13.46
N ARG A 74 2.98 -4.99 12.31
CA ARG A 74 3.47 -3.72 11.76
C ARG A 74 2.36 -2.79 11.25
N VAL A 75 1.20 -3.35 10.92
CA VAL A 75 0.01 -2.54 10.58
C VAL A 75 -0.42 -1.67 11.76
N ILE A 76 -0.32 -2.20 12.99
CA ILE A 76 -0.65 -1.43 14.19
C ILE A 76 0.36 -0.30 14.39
N ASP A 77 1.65 -0.55 14.17
CA ASP A 77 2.68 0.48 14.26
C ASP A 77 2.41 1.61 13.28
N HIS A 78 2.06 1.28 12.04
CA HIS A 78 1.69 2.28 11.04
C HIS A 78 0.42 3.07 11.42
N GLU A 79 -0.62 2.39 11.91
CA GLU A 79 -1.85 3.06 12.35
C GLU A 79 -1.61 3.95 13.59
N LEU A 80 -0.73 3.53 14.52
CA LEU A 80 -0.27 4.37 15.64
C LEU A 80 0.48 5.60 15.14
N ALA A 81 1.41 5.43 14.19
CA ALA A 81 2.13 6.54 13.59
C ALA A 81 1.18 7.59 13.00
N LYS A 82 0.17 7.14 12.24
CA LYS A 82 -0.85 8.02 11.64
C LYS A 82 -1.72 8.69 12.72
N ALA A 83 -2.15 7.96 13.74
CA ALA A 83 -2.99 8.51 14.81
C ALA A 83 -2.22 9.54 15.66
N TYR A 84 -0.95 9.29 15.97
CA TYR A 84 -0.08 10.24 16.67
C TYR A 84 0.24 11.48 15.82
N LEU A 85 0.45 11.31 14.51
CA LEU A 85 0.65 12.41 13.56
C LEU A 85 -0.56 13.34 13.54
N LEU A 86 -1.77 12.78 13.41
CA LEU A 86 -3.02 13.54 13.43
C LEU A 86 -3.28 14.19 14.79
N ASN A 87 -2.83 13.57 15.88
CA ASN A 87 -2.90 14.15 17.23
C ASN A 87 -1.75 15.13 17.54
N ASN A 88 -0.95 15.49 16.54
CA ASN A 88 0.20 16.41 16.63
C ASN A 88 1.29 15.96 17.64
N GLN A 89 1.41 14.67 17.89
CA GLN A 89 2.43 14.07 18.75
C GLN A 89 3.57 13.50 17.90
N LEU A 90 4.32 14.40 17.24
CA LEU A 90 5.26 14.08 16.17
C LEU A 90 6.39 13.15 16.57
N VAL A 91 6.87 13.21 17.83
CA VAL A 91 7.95 12.33 18.32
C VAL A 91 7.47 10.88 18.38
N LEU A 92 6.30 10.63 18.96
CA LEU A 92 5.74 9.29 19.04
C LEU A 92 5.33 8.78 17.64
N ALA A 93 4.80 9.66 16.79
CA ALA A 93 4.49 9.33 15.40
C ALA A 93 5.73 8.82 14.66
N GLU A 94 6.89 9.49 14.83
CA GLU A 94 8.17 9.09 14.22
C GLU A 94 8.62 7.72 14.71
N GLU A 95 8.60 7.47 16.03
CA GLU A 95 9.00 6.18 16.59
C GLU A 95 8.20 5.02 16.00
N TYR A 96 6.87 5.14 15.98
CA TYR A 96 6.01 4.10 15.42
C TYR A 96 6.14 3.98 13.89
N ALA A 97 6.36 5.07 13.16
CA ALA A 97 6.61 5.00 11.72
C ALA A 97 7.93 4.29 11.40
N ILE A 98 8.98 4.50 12.21
CA ILE A 98 10.26 3.79 12.08
C ILE A 98 10.07 2.30 12.37
N GLU A 99 9.37 1.94 13.44
CA GLU A 99 9.09 0.53 13.77
C GLU A 99 8.32 -0.18 12.63
N ALA A 100 7.32 0.48 12.05
CA ALA A 100 6.60 -0.06 10.91
C ALA A 100 7.53 -0.23 9.69
N LEU A 101 8.38 0.74 9.40
CA LEU A 101 9.29 0.72 8.26
C LEU A 101 10.41 -0.31 8.40
N LEU A 102 10.87 -0.58 9.63
CA LEU A 102 11.84 -1.66 9.91
C LEU A 102 11.27 -3.04 9.57
N GLY A 103 9.98 -3.23 9.77
CA GLY A 103 9.29 -4.48 9.40
C GLY A 103 8.95 -4.58 7.91
N GLU A 104 8.67 -3.46 7.26
CA GLU A 104 8.25 -3.38 5.87
C GLU A 104 9.03 -2.29 5.12
N PRO A 105 10.32 -2.54 4.79
CA PRO A 105 11.24 -1.51 4.25
C PRO A 105 10.83 -0.91 2.91
N ASP A 106 10.07 -1.64 2.11
CA ASP A 106 9.60 -1.28 0.78
C ASP A 106 8.15 -0.75 0.76
N ASN A 107 7.52 -0.65 1.93
CA ASN A 107 6.16 -0.14 2.04
C ASN A 107 6.13 1.38 1.84
N LEU A 108 5.62 1.77 0.66
CA LEU A 108 5.50 3.16 0.23
C LEU A 108 4.67 4.02 1.20
N TRP A 109 3.60 3.45 1.77
CA TRP A 109 2.67 4.15 2.67
C TRP A 109 3.32 4.49 4.00
N VAL A 110 4.03 3.52 4.58
CA VAL A 110 4.78 3.72 5.82
C VAL A 110 5.85 4.78 5.61
N LEU A 111 6.62 4.68 4.50
CA LEU A 111 7.64 5.66 4.17
C LEU A 111 7.06 7.06 3.95
N ASN A 112 5.93 7.17 3.25
CA ASN A 112 5.27 8.46 3.04
C ASN A 112 4.81 9.09 4.37
N THR A 113 4.26 8.27 5.29
CA THR A 113 3.89 8.73 6.63
C THR A 113 5.11 9.26 7.39
N LEU A 114 6.25 8.56 7.34
CA LEU A 114 7.49 9.01 7.98
C LEU A 114 8.01 10.34 7.36
N VAL A 115 7.98 10.45 6.03
CA VAL A 115 8.35 11.69 5.33
C VAL A 115 7.44 12.85 5.76
N GLU A 116 6.14 12.63 5.87
CA GLU A 116 5.19 13.66 6.33
C GLU A 116 5.47 14.10 7.77
N ILE A 117 5.73 13.14 8.67
CA ILE A 117 6.09 13.43 10.05
C ILE A 117 7.34 14.33 10.10
N ARG A 118 8.39 13.95 9.37
CA ARG A 118 9.64 14.72 9.31
C ARG A 118 9.44 16.12 8.73
N GLN A 119 8.62 16.25 7.70
CA GLN A 119 8.26 17.57 7.15
C GLN A 119 7.51 18.44 8.16
N ARG A 120 6.59 17.89 8.94
CA ARG A 120 5.91 18.62 10.03
C ARG A 120 6.84 19.02 11.17
N GLN A 121 7.93 18.26 11.37
CA GLN A 121 9.02 18.62 12.29
C GLN A 121 9.96 19.68 11.71
N GLY A 122 9.78 20.06 10.42
CA GLY A 122 10.68 21.00 9.71
C GLY A 122 12.00 20.37 9.29
N THR A 123 12.05 19.04 9.14
CA THR A 123 13.26 18.27 8.82
C THR A 123 13.03 17.31 7.65
N THR A 124 14.09 16.66 7.20
CA THR A 124 14.07 15.59 6.20
C THR A 124 14.40 14.24 6.85
N LEU A 125 14.59 13.18 6.07
CA LEU A 125 15.09 11.90 6.59
C LEU A 125 16.57 11.93 6.96
N GLU A 126 17.29 13.00 6.59
CA GLU A 126 18.66 13.21 7.06
C GLU A 126 18.72 13.18 8.61
N GLY A 127 19.70 12.50 9.14
CA GLY A 127 19.89 12.35 10.59
C GLY A 127 19.13 11.19 11.24
N ILE A 128 18.29 10.45 10.49
CA ILE A 128 17.67 9.20 10.96
C ILE A 128 17.97 8.01 10.04
N GLU A 129 18.87 8.15 9.10
CA GLU A 129 19.22 7.12 8.11
C GLU A 129 19.76 5.84 8.76
N ASP A 130 20.42 5.94 9.88
CA ASP A 130 20.92 4.83 10.69
C ASP A 130 19.81 4.11 11.48
N ARG A 131 18.65 4.75 11.65
CA ARG A 131 17.48 4.21 12.35
C ARG A 131 16.51 3.50 11.44
N ILE A 132 16.64 3.66 10.11
CA ILE A 132 15.75 3.08 9.09
C ILE A 132 16.56 2.20 8.12
N PRO A 133 15.93 1.31 7.36
CA PRO A 133 16.63 0.49 6.36
C PRO A 133 17.02 1.30 5.12
N TYR A 134 17.73 2.44 5.29
CA TYR A 134 18.01 3.43 4.25
C TYR A 134 18.86 2.88 3.09
N ARG A 135 19.57 1.75 3.30
CA ARG A 135 20.34 1.07 2.25
C ARG A 135 19.49 0.24 1.30
N ASN A 136 18.20 0.03 1.61
CA ASN A 136 17.27 -0.68 0.74
C ASN A 136 17.03 0.13 -0.55
N VAL A 137 17.26 -0.50 -1.70
CA VAL A 137 17.13 0.16 -3.01
C VAL A 137 15.69 0.58 -3.29
N LEU A 138 14.70 -0.27 -2.95
CA LEU A 138 13.29 0.03 -3.16
C LEU A 138 12.84 1.18 -2.25
N LEU A 139 13.33 1.23 -1.00
CA LEU A 139 13.07 2.37 -0.11
C LEU A 139 13.56 3.67 -0.75
N LYS A 140 14.80 3.70 -1.27
CA LYS A 140 15.34 4.91 -1.93
C LYS A 140 14.56 5.28 -3.19
N GLN A 141 14.12 4.31 -3.98
CA GLN A 141 13.25 4.57 -5.14
C GLN A 141 11.93 5.19 -4.71
N ASN A 142 11.27 4.61 -3.73
CA ASN A 142 10.03 5.13 -3.17
C ASN A 142 10.21 6.53 -2.58
N LEU A 143 11.31 6.77 -1.86
CA LEU A 143 11.63 8.07 -1.29
C LEU A 143 11.80 9.15 -2.37
N ALA A 144 12.53 8.83 -3.43
CA ALA A 144 12.69 9.76 -4.56
C ALA A 144 11.34 10.09 -5.21
N LEU A 145 10.46 9.09 -5.39
CA LEU A 145 9.10 9.28 -5.93
C LEU A 145 8.23 10.15 -5.00
N ILE A 146 8.28 9.91 -3.68
CA ILE A 146 7.56 10.73 -2.69
C ILE A 146 8.01 12.17 -2.76
N TYR A 147 9.33 12.43 -2.83
CA TYR A 147 9.86 13.78 -2.93
C TYR A 147 9.45 14.48 -4.25
N VAL A 148 9.44 13.76 -5.38
CA VAL A 148 8.93 14.30 -6.65
C VAL A 148 7.46 14.66 -6.56
N LYS A 149 6.62 13.77 -6.00
CA LYS A 149 5.18 14.04 -5.80
C LYS A 149 4.95 15.28 -4.92
N LYS A 150 5.81 15.49 -3.93
CA LYS A 150 5.76 16.66 -3.02
C LYS A 150 6.46 17.89 -3.57
N GLU A 151 6.89 17.88 -4.83
CA GLU A 151 7.67 18.93 -5.49
C GLU A 151 8.97 19.30 -4.75
N ALA A 152 9.45 18.43 -3.87
CA ALA A 152 10.72 18.57 -3.16
C ALA A 152 11.88 18.06 -4.04
N TYR A 153 12.06 18.69 -5.20
CA TYR A 153 12.96 18.21 -6.26
C TYR A 153 14.42 18.12 -5.84
N GLU A 154 14.90 19.05 -5.00
CA GLU A 154 16.27 19.01 -4.48
C GLU A 154 16.51 17.74 -3.63
N ASN A 155 15.56 17.40 -2.78
CA ASN A 155 15.63 16.17 -1.96
C ASN A 155 15.59 14.93 -2.86
N ALA A 156 14.71 14.91 -3.87
CA ALA A 156 14.65 13.80 -4.82
C ALA A 156 15.99 13.62 -5.56
N LEU A 157 16.58 14.72 -6.07
CA LEU A 157 17.88 14.68 -6.76
C LEU A 157 19.02 14.23 -5.84
N SER A 158 18.99 14.59 -4.55
CA SER A 158 19.97 14.09 -3.56
C SER A 158 19.89 12.57 -3.43
N VAL A 159 18.70 12.02 -3.22
CA VAL A 159 18.49 10.57 -3.14
C VAL A 159 18.93 9.87 -4.43
N LEU A 160 18.57 10.40 -5.60
CA LEU A 160 18.97 9.84 -6.90
C LEU A 160 20.50 9.88 -7.12
N LYS A 161 21.18 10.89 -6.58
CA LYS A 161 22.65 10.97 -6.61
C LYS A 161 23.29 9.85 -5.79
N GLU A 162 22.76 9.55 -4.63
CA GLU A 162 23.22 8.44 -3.80
C GLU A 162 22.97 7.06 -4.42
N MET A 163 21.87 6.90 -5.15
CA MET A 163 21.54 5.67 -5.87
C MET A 163 22.47 5.41 -7.07
N GLY A 164 23.18 6.42 -7.54
CA GLY A 164 24.02 6.34 -8.73
C GLY A 164 23.21 6.30 -10.04
N SER A 165 23.90 5.89 -11.14
CA SER A 165 23.28 5.78 -12.45
C SER A 165 22.56 4.45 -12.62
N SER A 166 21.26 4.54 -12.89
CA SER A 166 20.38 3.41 -13.22
C SER A 166 19.26 3.92 -14.15
N PRO A 167 18.59 3.04 -14.90
CA PRO A 167 17.45 3.47 -15.73
C PRO A 167 16.39 4.23 -14.95
N PHE A 168 16.12 3.82 -13.70
CA PHE A 168 15.21 4.53 -12.82
C PHE A 168 15.69 5.93 -12.47
N SER A 169 16.95 6.09 -12.01
CA SER A 169 17.47 7.38 -11.58
C SER A 169 17.62 8.35 -12.74
N GLU A 170 18.02 7.89 -13.92
CA GLU A 170 18.14 8.74 -15.11
C GLU A 170 16.75 9.24 -15.56
N ASN A 171 15.78 8.36 -15.66
CA ASN A 171 14.42 8.73 -16.02
C ASN A 171 13.81 9.75 -15.05
N LEU A 172 13.95 9.49 -13.74
CA LEU A 172 13.36 10.38 -12.75
C LEU A 172 14.06 11.75 -12.71
N ARG A 173 15.39 11.83 -12.98
CA ARG A 173 16.11 13.09 -13.15
C ARG A 173 15.58 13.91 -14.33
N LEU A 174 15.36 13.27 -15.48
CA LEU A 174 14.79 13.95 -16.65
C LEU A 174 13.41 14.53 -16.32
N ARG A 175 12.54 13.75 -15.70
CA ARG A 175 11.21 14.25 -15.28
C ARG A 175 11.28 15.45 -14.34
N ILE A 176 12.22 15.44 -13.39
CA ILE A 176 12.44 16.58 -12.48
C ILE A 176 12.91 17.80 -13.28
N GLN A 177 13.84 17.63 -14.23
CA GLN A 177 14.34 18.72 -15.07
C GLN A 177 13.22 19.34 -15.91
N ASP A 178 12.37 18.51 -16.53
CA ASP A 178 11.22 18.96 -17.29
C ASP A 178 10.23 19.75 -16.42
N SER A 179 9.95 19.27 -15.21
CA SER A 179 9.06 19.95 -14.28
C SER A 179 9.62 21.32 -13.82
N LEU A 180 10.93 21.39 -13.61
CA LEU A 180 11.60 22.63 -13.26
C LEU A 180 11.65 23.61 -14.44
N ALA A 181 11.87 23.14 -15.66
CA ALA A 181 11.85 23.96 -16.87
C ALA A 181 10.47 24.56 -17.12
N GLN A 182 9.41 23.76 -17.06
CA GLN A 182 8.02 24.23 -17.18
C GLN A 182 7.66 25.28 -16.12
N LYS A 183 8.15 25.12 -14.89
CA LYS A 183 7.91 26.07 -13.79
C LYS A 183 8.65 27.39 -14.01
N SER A 184 9.84 27.39 -14.63
CA SER A 184 10.59 28.61 -14.98
C SER A 184 9.98 29.34 -16.17
N GLU A 185 9.46 28.64 -17.17
CA GLU A 185 8.80 29.25 -18.34
C GLU A 185 7.47 29.92 -17.99
N GLN A 186 6.72 29.42 -17.01
CA GLN A 186 5.48 30.07 -16.52
C GLN A 186 5.73 31.41 -15.81
N ILE A 187 6.96 31.72 -15.43
CA ILE A 187 7.33 32.98 -14.76
C ILE A 187 7.77 34.04 -15.76
N GLU A 188 8.22 33.68 -16.95
CA GLU A 188 8.89 34.66 -17.85
C GLU A 188 8.18 35.05 -19.15
N HIS A 189 7.23 34.32 -19.74
CA HIS A 189 6.47 34.82 -20.89
C HIS A 189 5.22 34.02 -21.27
N PRO A 190 4.17 34.70 -21.85
CA PRO A 190 3.17 34.01 -22.65
C PRO A 190 3.65 33.96 -24.13
N ILE A 191 3.71 32.78 -24.71
CA ILE A 191 3.62 32.41 -26.12
C ILE A 191 4.91 32.37 -26.98
N GLU A 192 4.99 31.19 -27.65
CA GLU A 192 5.66 30.78 -28.89
C GLU A 192 7.16 30.49 -28.88
N THR A 193 7.54 29.23 -29.04
CA THR A 193 7.94 28.63 -30.32
C THR A 193 8.57 27.24 -30.09
N THR A 194 8.22 26.34 -30.97
CA THR A 194 8.71 24.99 -31.20
C THR A 194 10.23 24.88 -31.34
N GLU A 195 10.88 24.10 -30.45
CA GLU A 195 12.11 23.37 -30.75
C GLU A 195 11.95 21.89 -30.39
N PRO A 196 12.67 20.96 -31.06
CA PRO A 196 12.40 19.54 -30.91
C PRO A 196 12.77 19.06 -29.52
N ILE A 197 11.74 18.62 -28.80
CA ILE A 197 11.83 17.97 -27.47
C ILE A 197 12.60 16.68 -27.67
N GLU A 198 13.74 16.50 -27.00
CA GLU A 198 14.32 15.17 -26.83
C GLU A 198 13.28 14.29 -26.16
N GLU A 199 12.87 13.25 -26.86
CA GLU A 199 11.74 12.38 -26.50
C GLU A 199 11.99 11.72 -25.16
N ASN A 200 11.30 12.17 -24.12
CA ASN A 200 11.24 11.46 -22.82
C ASN A 200 10.46 10.17 -23.04
N PRO A 201 11.09 8.98 -22.93
CA PRO A 201 10.43 7.70 -23.25
C PRO A 201 9.17 7.42 -22.41
N LEU A 202 9.12 7.92 -21.16
CA LEU A 202 7.93 7.79 -20.32
C LEU A 202 6.79 8.72 -20.78
N LEU A 203 7.12 9.95 -21.16
CA LEU A 203 6.15 10.91 -21.68
C LEU A 203 5.61 10.42 -23.03
N GLN A 204 6.49 9.96 -23.91
CA GLN A 204 6.12 9.37 -25.20
C GLN A 204 5.19 8.17 -25.00
N LEU A 205 5.55 7.24 -24.09
CA LEU A 205 4.74 6.06 -23.77
C LEU A 205 3.38 6.46 -23.18
N THR A 206 3.36 7.47 -22.30
CA THR A 206 2.11 8.00 -21.73
C THR A 206 1.24 8.66 -22.80
N GLN A 207 1.84 9.41 -23.74
CA GLN A 207 1.13 10.00 -24.88
C GLN A 207 0.58 8.93 -25.83
N GLU A 208 1.36 7.89 -26.12
CA GLU A 208 0.91 6.78 -26.93
C GLU A 208 -0.29 6.05 -26.31
N LEU A 209 -0.26 5.84 -24.98
CA LEU A 209 -1.38 5.26 -24.24
C LEU A 209 -2.61 6.19 -24.28
N ASN A 210 -2.42 7.49 -24.09
CA ASN A 210 -3.50 8.48 -24.19
C ASN A 210 -4.10 8.54 -25.60
N ASN A 211 -3.29 8.44 -26.64
CA ASN A 211 -3.75 8.40 -28.04
C ASN A 211 -4.54 7.13 -28.32
N ALA A 212 -4.05 5.97 -27.87
CA ALA A 212 -4.77 4.71 -28.01
C ALA A 212 -6.10 4.72 -27.21
N LEU A 213 -6.12 5.35 -26.03
CA LEU A 213 -7.33 5.57 -25.25
C LEU A 213 -8.34 6.45 -25.98
N ALA A 214 -7.89 7.58 -26.54
CA ALA A 214 -8.74 8.49 -27.34
C ALA A 214 -9.30 7.79 -28.59
N GLY A 215 -8.50 6.95 -29.23
CA GLY A 215 -8.89 6.09 -30.35
C GLY A 215 -9.75 4.89 -29.96
N LYS A 216 -9.93 4.61 -28.69
CA LYS A 216 -10.61 3.39 -28.17
C LYS A 216 -10.00 2.08 -28.68
N ASP A 217 -8.70 2.09 -28.94
CA ASP A 217 -7.93 0.90 -29.33
C ASP A 217 -7.48 0.14 -28.08
N PHE A 218 -8.39 -0.70 -27.56
CA PHE A 218 -8.15 -1.39 -26.29
C PHE A 218 -7.14 -2.54 -26.41
N GLU A 219 -6.94 -3.11 -27.60
CA GLU A 219 -5.86 -4.05 -27.88
C GLU A 219 -4.49 -3.37 -27.80
N ALA A 220 -4.34 -2.23 -28.46
CA ALA A 220 -3.10 -1.43 -28.37
C ALA A 220 -2.85 -0.96 -26.94
N LEU A 221 -3.89 -0.51 -26.22
CA LEU A 221 -3.79 -0.14 -24.80
C LEU A 221 -3.30 -1.31 -23.94
N ASN A 222 -3.84 -2.51 -24.14
CA ASN A 222 -3.46 -3.70 -23.41
C ASN A 222 -1.98 -4.05 -23.61
N MET A 223 -1.49 -4.07 -24.87
CA MET A 223 -0.08 -4.38 -25.18
C MET A 223 0.88 -3.30 -24.67
N LYS A 224 0.56 -2.02 -24.94
CA LYS A 224 1.44 -0.90 -24.58
C LYS A 224 1.53 -0.68 -23.07
N SER A 225 0.42 -0.87 -22.34
CA SER A 225 0.43 -0.77 -20.89
C SER A 225 1.21 -1.90 -20.23
N GLU A 226 1.23 -3.11 -20.80
CA GLU A 226 2.11 -4.19 -20.32
C GLU A 226 3.57 -3.83 -20.45
N GLN A 227 4.00 -3.38 -21.63
CA GLN A 227 5.35 -2.87 -21.84
C GLN A 227 5.69 -1.70 -20.91
N ALA A 228 4.72 -0.83 -20.63
CA ALA A 228 4.88 0.28 -19.72
C ALA A 228 5.10 -0.18 -18.28
N ILE A 229 4.36 -1.20 -17.82
CA ILE A 229 4.53 -1.81 -16.49
C ILE A 229 5.89 -2.49 -16.36
N GLU A 230 6.35 -3.21 -17.39
CA GLU A 230 7.68 -3.85 -17.40
C GLU A 230 8.81 -2.82 -17.24
N ASN A 231 8.70 -1.68 -17.94
CA ASN A 231 9.72 -0.63 -17.90
C ASN A 231 9.60 0.29 -16.66
N TYR A 232 8.38 0.46 -16.14
CA TYR A 232 8.05 1.41 -15.07
C TYR A 232 7.08 0.79 -14.05
N PRO A 233 7.49 -0.26 -13.31
CA PRO A 233 6.60 -1.06 -12.45
C PRO A 233 5.97 -0.29 -11.28
N SER A 234 6.53 0.86 -10.91
CA SER A 234 6.01 1.68 -9.80
C SER A 234 5.03 2.78 -10.26
N GLN A 235 4.58 2.77 -11.52
CA GLN A 235 3.66 3.78 -12.05
C GLN A 235 2.21 3.27 -12.03
N PRO A 236 1.38 3.68 -11.07
CA PRO A 236 0.01 3.17 -10.94
C PRO A 236 -0.85 3.46 -12.18
N TYR A 237 -0.60 4.55 -12.89
CA TYR A 237 -1.31 4.88 -14.11
C TYR A 237 -1.30 3.76 -15.16
N PHE A 238 -0.18 3.04 -15.30
CA PHE A 238 -0.08 1.96 -16.29
C PHE A 238 -0.91 0.74 -15.91
N TYR A 239 -0.98 0.41 -14.61
CA TYR A 239 -1.87 -0.63 -14.10
C TYR A 239 -3.34 -0.27 -14.28
N TYR A 240 -3.70 1.00 -14.05
CA TYR A 240 -5.04 1.49 -14.30
C TYR A 240 -5.43 1.32 -15.77
N VAL A 241 -4.58 1.79 -16.69
CA VAL A 241 -4.83 1.69 -18.14
C VAL A 241 -4.92 0.24 -18.60
N LYS A 242 -4.04 -0.63 -18.08
CA LYS A 242 -4.06 -2.09 -18.35
C LYS A 242 -5.38 -2.71 -17.90
N GLY A 243 -5.76 -2.48 -16.64
CA GLY A 243 -7.01 -3.03 -16.09
C GLY A 243 -8.25 -2.52 -16.81
N MET A 244 -8.29 -1.24 -17.17
CA MET A 244 -9.36 -0.65 -17.94
C MET A 244 -9.44 -1.29 -19.36
N ALA A 245 -8.31 -1.44 -20.05
CA ALA A 245 -8.25 -2.09 -21.35
C ALA A 245 -8.78 -3.53 -21.29
N LEU A 246 -8.32 -4.30 -20.30
CA LEU A 246 -8.77 -5.68 -20.06
C LEU A 246 -10.28 -5.77 -19.78
N ASN A 247 -10.84 -4.83 -19.01
CA ASN A 247 -12.28 -4.72 -18.79
C ASN A 247 -13.05 -4.52 -20.12
N LYS A 248 -12.56 -3.64 -20.99
CA LYS A 248 -13.16 -3.39 -22.32
C LYS A 248 -13.03 -4.60 -23.25
N LEU A 249 -11.96 -5.38 -23.11
CA LEU A 249 -11.73 -6.62 -23.83
C LEU A 249 -12.47 -7.83 -23.22
N SER A 250 -13.35 -7.61 -22.25
CA SER A 250 -14.13 -8.67 -21.56
C SER A 250 -13.25 -9.69 -20.81
N GLN A 251 -12.13 -9.25 -20.28
CA GLN A 251 -11.17 -10.04 -19.46
C GLN A 251 -11.17 -9.56 -18.00
N PRO A 252 -12.30 -9.61 -17.28
CA PRO A 252 -12.44 -8.97 -15.96
C PRO A 252 -11.55 -9.61 -14.87
N ARG A 253 -11.22 -10.90 -14.97
CA ARG A 253 -10.35 -11.57 -13.98
C ARG A 253 -8.93 -11.07 -14.05
N GLU A 254 -8.38 -10.89 -15.25
CA GLU A 254 -7.06 -10.32 -15.46
C GLU A 254 -7.05 -8.83 -15.09
N ALA A 255 -8.12 -8.10 -15.46
CA ALA A 255 -8.29 -6.70 -15.05
C ALA A 255 -8.19 -6.53 -13.53
N ILE A 256 -8.85 -7.37 -12.74
CA ILE A 256 -8.79 -7.35 -11.27
C ILE A 256 -7.35 -7.50 -10.80
N SER A 257 -6.60 -8.45 -11.35
CA SER A 257 -5.22 -8.70 -10.94
C SER A 257 -4.33 -7.46 -11.11
N TYR A 258 -4.37 -6.84 -12.30
CA TYR A 258 -3.57 -5.64 -12.56
C TYR A 258 -4.04 -4.42 -11.76
N LEU A 259 -5.35 -4.25 -11.61
CA LEU A 259 -5.91 -3.14 -10.83
C LEU A 259 -5.57 -3.28 -9.34
N GLU A 260 -5.65 -4.48 -8.76
CA GLU A 260 -5.25 -4.70 -7.36
C GLU A 260 -3.76 -4.45 -7.16
N MET A 261 -2.88 -4.93 -8.07
CA MET A 261 -1.45 -4.60 -8.03
C MET A 261 -1.20 -3.10 -8.14
N GLY A 262 -1.94 -2.39 -8.99
CA GLY A 262 -1.77 -0.95 -9.16
C GLY A 262 -2.21 -0.13 -7.95
N LEU A 263 -3.16 -0.63 -7.16
CA LEU A 263 -3.57 0.02 -5.90
C LEU A 263 -2.42 0.10 -4.90
N ASP A 264 -1.50 -0.85 -4.89
CA ASP A 264 -0.35 -0.87 -3.98
C ASP A 264 0.65 0.28 -4.25
N TYR A 265 0.58 0.89 -5.43
CA TYR A 265 1.42 2.02 -5.84
C TYR A 265 0.73 3.39 -5.74
N LEU A 266 -0.56 3.44 -5.33
CA LEU A 266 -1.27 4.70 -5.15
C LEU A 266 -0.87 5.37 -3.84
N LEU A 267 -0.73 6.68 -3.87
CA LEU A 267 -0.54 7.49 -2.66
C LEU A 267 -1.89 7.99 -2.13
N GLU A 268 -2.00 8.23 -0.80
CA GLU A 268 -3.23 8.78 -0.21
C GLU A 268 -3.60 10.12 -0.88
N GLY A 269 -4.89 10.27 -1.21
CA GLY A 269 -5.38 11.47 -1.91
C GLY A 269 -5.08 11.51 -3.41
N ASP A 270 -4.68 10.38 -4.01
CA ASP A 270 -4.50 10.31 -5.45
C ASP A 270 -5.87 10.24 -6.15
N ASP A 271 -6.13 11.21 -7.04
CA ASP A 271 -7.35 11.24 -7.87
C ASP A 271 -7.53 9.97 -8.71
N LEU A 272 -6.44 9.24 -8.95
CA LEU A 272 -6.45 7.98 -9.68
C LEU A 272 -7.14 6.86 -8.88
N ALA A 273 -7.15 6.91 -7.54
CA ALA A 273 -7.78 5.92 -6.68
C ALA A 273 -9.25 5.68 -7.03
N THR A 274 -10.00 6.77 -7.23
CA THR A 274 -11.42 6.70 -7.62
C THR A 274 -11.61 5.98 -8.96
N LYS A 275 -10.70 6.19 -9.90
CA LYS A 275 -10.73 5.51 -11.21
C LYS A 275 -10.46 4.02 -11.06
N PHE A 276 -9.49 3.62 -10.23
CA PHE A 276 -9.23 2.22 -9.90
C PHE A 276 -10.44 1.54 -9.27
N TYR A 277 -11.07 2.19 -8.29
CA TYR A 277 -12.25 1.61 -7.62
C TYR A 277 -13.42 1.43 -8.56
N ASN A 278 -13.65 2.35 -9.49
CA ASN A 278 -14.70 2.19 -10.51
C ASN A 278 -14.42 1.00 -11.43
N GLU A 279 -13.19 0.85 -11.94
CA GLU A 279 -12.82 -0.27 -12.80
C GLU A 279 -12.85 -1.60 -12.06
N LEU A 280 -12.44 -1.66 -10.79
CA LEU A 280 -12.56 -2.86 -9.95
C LEU A 280 -14.02 -3.22 -9.69
N ALA A 281 -14.87 -2.24 -9.38
CA ALA A 281 -16.30 -2.48 -9.17
C ALA A 281 -16.95 -3.04 -10.46
N PHE A 282 -16.57 -2.51 -11.61
CA PHE A 282 -17.02 -3.03 -12.92
C PHE A 282 -16.56 -4.47 -13.12
N ALA A 283 -15.28 -4.76 -12.92
CA ALA A 283 -14.71 -6.09 -13.12
C ALA A 283 -15.30 -7.13 -12.16
N TYR A 284 -15.47 -6.79 -10.87
CA TYR A 284 -16.09 -7.69 -9.89
C TYR A 284 -17.57 -7.93 -10.18
N THR A 285 -18.29 -6.93 -10.72
CA THR A 285 -19.68 -7.11 -11.19
C THR A 285 -19.71 -8.09 -12.35
N ALA A 286 -18.79 -7.98 -13.30
CA ALA A 286 -18.74 -8.85 -14.50
C ALA A 286 -18.46 -10.32 -14.14
N ILE A 287 -17.73 -10.61 -13.06
CA ILE A 287 -17.50 -12.00 -12.58
C ILE A 287 -18.54 -12.47 -11.55
N GLY A 288 -19.55 -11.63 -11.20
CA GLY A 288 -20.64 -11.97 -10.28
C GLY A 288 -20.29 -11.81 -8.79
N ASP A 289 -19.14 -11.27 -8.43
CA ASP A 289 -18.77 -10.95 -7.03
C ASP A 289 -19.36 -9.60 -6.61
N THR A 290 -20.66 -9.61 -6.32
CA THR A 290 -21.40 -8.41 -5.92
C THR A 290 -20.94 -7.83 -4.59
N LYS A 291 -20.37 -8.66 -3.71
CA LYS A 291 -19.83 -8.21 -2.40
C LYS A 291 -18.62 -7.30 -2.61
N LYS A 292 -17.64 -7.74 -3.37
CA LYS A 292 -16.45 -6.94 -3.69
C LYS A 292 -16.78 -5.73 -4.57
N ALA A 293 -17.69 -5.89 -5.53
CA ALA A 293 -18.16 -4.77 -6.34
C ALA A 293 -18.74 -3.64 -5.47
N ASN A 294 -19.63 -3.97 -4.53
CA ASN A 294 -20.23 -2.98 -3.62
C ASN A 294 -19.19 -2.37 -2.66
N MET A 295 -18.20 -3.14 -2.23
CA MET A 295 -17.09 -2.64 -1.41
C MET A 295 -16.33 -1.53 -2.15
N TYR A 296 -15.96 -1.74 -3.42
CA TYR A 296 -15.25 -0.72 -4.19
C TYR A 296 -16.13 0.49 -4.54
N LEU A 297 -17.43 0.28 -4.84
CA LEU A 297 -18.38 1.39 -5.03
C LEU A 297 -18.55 2.25 -3.78
N SER A 298 -18.47 1.66 -2.59
CA SER A 298 -18.51 2.43 -1.34
C SER A 298 -17.26 3.28 -1.14
N LYS A 299 -16.08 2.79 -1.57
CA LYS A 299 -14.83 3.58 -1.55
C LYS A 299 -14.88 4.79 -2.48
N VAL A 300 -15.52 4.67 -3.65
CA VAL A 300 -15.76 5.80 -4.57
C VAL A 300 -16.58 6.89 -3.90
N LYS A 301 -17.63 6.53 -3.15
CA LYS A 301 -18.51 7.51 -2.48
C LYS A 301 -17.86 8.21 -1.28
N ASN A 302 -16.92 7.55 -0.63
CA ASN A 302 -16.26 8.06 0.58
C ASN A 302 -14.96 8.85 0.27
N GLY A 303 -14.51 8.84 -0.98
CA GLY A 303 -13.31 9.52 -1.45
C GLY A 303 -13.57 10.84 -2.18
N SER A 304 -14.82 11.34 -2.14
CA SER A 304 -15.24 12.63 -2.74
C SER A 304 -15.57 13.68 -1.68
#